data_fed77105952f169daa3a80604ddee2fe
#
_entry.id   fed77105952f169daa3a80604ddee2fe
#
_cell.length_a   1.000
_cell.length_b   1.000
_cell.length_c   1.000
_cell.angle_alpha   90.00
_cell.angle_beta   90.00
_cell.angle_gamma   90.00
#
_symmetry.space_group_name_H-M   'P 1'
#
loop_
_entity.id
_entity.type
_entity.pdbx_description
1 polymer ?
#
loop_
_entity_poly.entity_id
_entity_poly.type
_entity_poly.pdbx_seq_one_letter_code
_entity_poly.pdbx_strand_id
1 'polypeptide(L)'
;DIECHDLMCKIGEIVVVGGVRRSAMISLSNLSSNRMAQAKVGQWWDNNAQRALANNSVAYSSKPDVNSFMREWLNLMESGSGERGIFNREASINKSKENGRRNVYSSPDVHWRYGTNPCSEIILRPYQFCNLTEVVVRATDTFDDIANKVVAATILGTIQSTYTKFPYLRKVWQRNTEEERLLGVSLTGIMDNKLMTSKNKDLNQMLEKLRQVAVDTNKDMAEALGIPVSAAITCVKPSGTVSQLVDSASGIHPRHSPYYIRRVRGDLNDPMTKFMVESGIPCELDVFNPTKTAVFSFPIAAPKGAVVTEDLTALEQLKTWLTYQRHWCEHKPSITVNVRSDEWVEVGAFVYKNFDEMSGVSFLPYNEHTYQQAPYEEVDRTEYRRLLRYMPKSIDWSGLQEFEKEDNTTGSQTFACSGDSCEIVDIGN
;
A
#
# COMPACT_ATOMS: atom_id res chain seq x y z
N ASP A 1 12.93 -12.57 19.42
CA ASP A 1 12.03 -12.04 18.39
C ASP A 1 12.75 -11.11 17.40
N ILE A 2 13.49 -10.08 17.87
CA ILE A 2 14.17 -9.13 16.98
C ILE A 2 15.24 -9.82 16.12
N GLU A 3 15.96 -10.81 16.64
CA GLU A 3 16.93 -11.58 15.88
C GLU A 3 16.29 -12.37 14.73
N CYS A 4 15.11 -12.95 14.97
CA CYS A 4 14.35 -13.62 13.91
C CYS A 4 13.85 -12.61 12.87
N HIS A 5 13.40 -11.44 13.31
CA HIS A 5 12.99 -10.33 12.44
C HIS A 5 14.15 -9.91 11.54
N ASP A 6 15.32 -9.62 12.11
CA ASP A 6 16.48 -9.15 11.38
C ASP A 6 17.00 -10.21 10.40
N LEU A 7 16.99 -11.49 10.81
CA LEU A 7 17.35 -12.61 9.91
C LEU A 7 16.38 -12.71 8.72
N MET A 8 15.07 -12.60 8.94
CA MET A 8 14.08 -12.65 7.87
C MET A 8 14.20 -11.44 6.94
N CYS A 9 14.50 -10.25 7.47
CA CYS A 9 14.79 -9.08 6.67
C CYS A 9 16.00 -9.32 5.76
N LYS A 10 17.10 -9.87 6.29
CA LYS A 10 18.30 -10.23 5.50
C LYS A 10 18.00 -11.25 4.40
N ILE A 11 17.19 -12.26 4.68
CA ILE A 11 16.77 -13.23 3.67
C ILE A 11 15.95 -12.53 2.56
N GLY A 12 15.07 -11.60 2.94
CA GLY A 12 14.27 -10.87 1.97
C GLY A 12 15.07 -9.92 1.08
N GLU A 13 16.17 -9.36 1.57
CA GLU A 13 17.04 -8.46 0.79
C GLU A 13 17.67 -9.12 -0.44
N ILE A 14 17.89 -10.44 -0.41
CA ILE A 14 18.50 -11.15 -1.54
C ILE A 14 17.56 -11.35 -2.74
N VAL A 15 16.25 -11.07 -2.57
CA VAL A 15 15.28 -11.20 -3.65
C VAL A 15 15.26 -9.92 -4.48
N VAL A 16 16.19 -9.83 -5.40
CA VAL A 16 16.38 -8.68 -6.31
C VAL A 16 16.25 -9.15 -7.76
N VAL A 17 15.52 -8.37 -8.58
CA VAL A 17 15.41 -8.59 -10.03
C VAL A 17 15.50 -7.22 -10.72
N GLY A 18 16.40 -7.10 -11.71
CA GLY A 18 16.60 -5.84 -12.43
C GLY A 18 17.00 -4.68 -11.51
N GLY A 19 17.90 -4.93 -10.53
CA GLY A 19 18.32 -3.91 -9.56
C GLY A 19 17.28 -3.47 -8.55
N VAL A 20 16.05 -4.00 -8.62
CA VAL A 20 14.94 -3.63 -7.73
C VAL A 20 14.58 -4.78 -6.80
N ARG A 21 14.45 -4.49 -5.50
CA ARG A 21 13.95 -5.45 -4.52
C ARG A 21 12.54 -5.90 -4.89
N ARG A 22 12.30 -7.21 -4.90
CA ARG A 22 11.00 -7.84 -5.21
C ARG A 22 10.37 -8.56 -4.03
N SER A 23 10.80 -8.25 -2.82
CA SER A 23 10.22 -8.78 -1.58
C SER A 23 9.80 -7.67 -0.64
N ALA A 24 8.79 -7.95 0.16
CA ALA A 24 8.36 -7.11 1.27
C ALA A 24 7.85 -8.00 2.40
N MET A 25 7.86 -7.50 3.62
CA MET A 25 7.44 -8.24 4.81
C MET A 25 6.62 -7.34 5.73
N ILE A 26 5.69 -7.93 6.46
CA ILE A 26 5.14 -7.33 7.69
C ILE A 26 5.50 -8.22 8.85
N SER A 27 5.98 -7.62 9.94
CA SER A 27 6.23 -8.30 11.21
C SER A 27 5.12 -7.95 12.19
N LEU A 28 4.41 -8.98 12.65
CA LEU A 28 3.34 -8.86 13.63
C LEU A 28 3.89 -9.33 14.99
N SER A 29 4.08 -8.40 15.90
CA SER A 29 4.64 -8.66 17.22
C SER A 29 3.61 -8.52 18.34
N ASN A 30 3.84 -9.19 19.47
CA ASN A 30 2.98 -9.07 20.63
C ASN A 30 3.15 -7.70 21.29
N LEU A 31 2.11 -7.25 21.99
CA LEU A 31 2.11 -6.01 22.75
C LEU A 31 3.25 -5.96 23.78
N SER A 32 3.59 -7.10 24.38
CA SER A 32 4.66 -7.23 25.38
C SER A 32 6.10 -7.22 24.81
N SER A 33 6.26 -7.19 23.48
CA SER A 33 7.59 -7.20 22.86
C SER A 33 8.22 -5.81 22.81
N ASN A 34 8.93 -5.43 23.88
CA ASN A 34 9.61 -4.13 23.97
C ASN A 34 10.71 -3.97 22.91
N ARG A 35 11.41 -5.05 22.56
CA ARG A 35 12.47 -5.01 21.52
C ARG A 35 11.90 -4.68 20.14
N MET A 36 10.72 -5.23 19.81
CA MET A 36 10.04 -4.90 18.57
C MET A 36 9.43 -3.50 18.60
N ALA A 37 8.99 -3.00 19.77
CA ALA A 37 8.53 -1.62 19.91
C ALA A 37 9.64 -0.60 19.58
N GLN A 38 10.89 -0.95 19.88
CA GLN A 38 12.07 -0.10 19.66
C GLN A 38 12.83 -0.42 18.36
N ALA A 39 12.33 -1.31 17.51
CA ALA A 39 13.06 -1.82 16.35
C ALA A 39 13.47 -0.74 15.37
N LYS A 40 12.63 0.31 15.21
CA LYS A 40 12.87 1.43 14.29
C LYS A 40 12.74 2.79 14.99
N VAL A 41 13.30 2.90 16.18
CA VAL A 41 13.41 4.17 16.90
C VAL A 41 14.79 4.77 16.72
N GLY A 42 14.90 6.09 16.58
CA GLY A 42 16.17 6.80 16.36
C GLY A 42 16.80 6.52 15.00
N GLN A 43 18.12 6.54 14.94
CA GLN A 43 18.90 6.31 13.71
C GLN A 43 19.13 4.80 13.47
N TRP A 44 18.05 4.03 13.43
CA TRP A 44 18.10 2.56 13.27
C TRP A 44 18.74 2.11 11.96
N TRP A 45 18.67 2.92 10.92
CA TRP A 45 19.23 2.64 9.59
C TRP A 45 20.75 2.54 9.57
N ASP A 46 21.47 3.21 10.48
CA ASP A 46 22.94 3.15 10.53
C ASP A 46 23.46 1.77 10.90
N ASN A 47 22.76 1.08 11.83
CA ASN A 47 23.21 -0.21 12.36
C ASN A 47 22.34 -1.39 11.96
N ASN A 48 21.12 -1.14 11.49
CA ASN A 48 20.09 -2.16 11.23
C ASN A 48 19.32 -1.87 9.94
N ALA A 49 20.01 -1.45 8.88
CA ALA A 49 19.43 -1.07 7.59
C ALA A 49 18.49 -2.14 6.99
N GLN A 50 18.76 -3.45 7.27
CA GLN A 50 17.90 -4.56 6.83
C GLN A 50 16.45 -4.41 7.32
N ARG A 51 16.19 -3.70 8.42
CA ARG A 51 14.84 -3.49 8.96
C ARG A 51 13.95 -2.64 8.03
N ALA A 52 14.53 -1.95 7.06
CA ALA A 52 13.78 -1.25 6.02
C ALA A 52 12.91 -2.19 5.17
N LEU A 53 13.21 -3.50 5.15
CA LEU A 53 12.43 -4.49 4.42
C LEU A 53 11.03 -4.70 4.99
N ALA A 54 10.86 -4.58 6.31
CA ALA A 54 9.65 -4.96 7.02
C ALA A 54 8.84 -3.74 7.47
N ASN A 55 7.52 -3.83 7.34
CA ASN A 55 6.59 -3.02 8.13
C ASN A 55 6.37 -3.70 9.49
N ASN A 56 6.32 -2.96 10.58
CA ASN A 56 6.12 -3.52 11.91
C ASN A 56 4.78 -3.08 12.50
N SER A 57 3.99 -4.03 12.99
CA SER A 57 2.71 -3.77 13.65
C SER A 57 2.54 -4.59 14.92
N VAL A 58 1.77 -4.06 15.84
CA VAL A 58 1.28 -4.81 17.00
C VAL A 58 0.08 -5.65 16.58
N ALA A 59 0.10 -6.93 16.89
CA ALA A 59 -1.03 -7.83 16.69
C ALA A 59 -1.91 -7.87 17.93
N TYR A 60 -3.04 -7.18 17.90
CA TYR A 60 -4.02 -7.17 18.97
C TYR A 60 -4.97 -8.36 18.84
N SER A 61 -5.11 -9.16 19.89
CA SER A 61 -6.07 -10.30 19.95
C SER A 61 -7.44 -9.87 20.48
N SER A 62 -7.51 -8.71 21.13
CA SER A 62 -8.70 -8.08 21.65
C SER A 62 -8.44 -6.58 21.84
N LYS A 63 -9.48 -5.81 22.09
CA LYS A 63 -9.32 -4.39 22.45
C LYS A 63 -8.49 -4.27 23.72
N PRO A 64 -7.36 -3.55 23.69
CA PRO A 64 -6.51 -3.36 24.85
C PRO A 64 -7.20 -2.50 25.91
N ASP A 65 -6.79 -2.61 27.18
CA ASP A 65 -7.16 -1.61 28.17
C ASP A 65 -6.57 -0.23 27.81
N VAL A 66 -7.16 0.82 28.38
CA VAL A 66 -6.78 2.21 28.06
C VAL A 66 -5.30 2.48 28.29
N ASN A 67 -4.74 1.96 29.39
CA ASN A 67 -3.33 2.22 29.75
C ASN A 67 -2.38 1.58 28.71
N SER A 68 -2.66 0.33 28.33
CA SER A 68 -1.88 -0.40 27.33
C SER A 68 -1.98 0.29 25.96
N PHE A 69 -3.17 0.71 25.56
CA PHE A 69 -3.38 1.48 24.33
C PHE A 69 -2.58 2.78 24.33
N MET A 70 -2.68 3.57 25.40
CA MET A 70 -2.02 4.87 25.48
C MET A 70 -0.49 4.76 25.48
N ARG A 71 0.08 3.71 26.07
CA ARG A 71 1.53 3.47 25.98
C ARG A 71 1.99 3.22 24.56
N GLU A 72 1.29 2.36 23.83
CA GLU A 72 1.62 2.09 22.41
C GLU A 72 1.38 3.32 21.53
N TRP A 73 0.33 4.09 21.82
CA TRP A 73 0.02 5.32 21.11
C TRP A 73 1.12 6.39 21.28
N LEU A 74 1.64 6.52 22.51
CA LEU A 74 2.78 7.41 22.78
C LEU A 74 4.05 6.91 22.10
N ASN A 75 4.35 5.62 22.17
CA ASN A 75 5.50 5.03 21.49
C ASN A 75 5.44 5.30 19.97
N LEU A 76 4.26 5.14 19.36
CA LEU A 76 4.05 5.39 17.96
C LEU A 76 4.32 6.86 17.60
N MET A 77 3.78 7.79 18.38
CA MET A 77 3.98 9.22 18.20
C MET A 77 5.47 9.62 18.35
N GLU A 78 6.14 9.12 19.39
CA GLU A 78 7.53 9.45 19.71
C GLU A 78 8.53 8.80 18.76
N SER A 79 8.17 7.67 18.12
CA SER A 79 9.06 6.94 17.19
C SER A 79 9.46 7.78 15.97
N GLY A 80 8.61 8.70 15.56
CA GLY A 80 8.80 9.49 14.33
C GLY A 80 8.76 8.67 13.04
N SER A 81 8.78 7.33 13.15
CA SER A 81 8.83 6.40 12.02
C SER A 81 7.45 5.85 11.59
N GLY A 82 6.40 6.18 12.35
CA GLY A 82 5.07 5.62 12.12
C GLY A 82 4.90 4.16 12.55
N GLU A 83 5.88 3.58 13.23
CA GLU A 83 5.83 2.18 13.68
C GLU A 83 5.91 2.09 15.22
N ARG A 84 5.20 1.14 15.82
CA ARG A 84 4.46 0.02 15.24
C ARG A 84 3.04 0.45 14.86
N GLY A 85 2.59 0.04 13.66
CA GLY A 85 1.20 0.18 13.25
C GLY A 85 0.26 -0.75 14.04
N ILE A 86 -1.04 -0.61 13.78
CA ILE A 86 -2.09 -1.44 14.40
C ILE A 86 -2.48 -2.57 13.44
N PHE A 87 -2.43 -3.82 13.91
CA PHE A 87 -3.10 -4.95 13.29
C PHE A 87 -4.03 -5.59 14.33
N ASN A 88 -5.34 -5.36 14.19
CA ASN A 88 -6.34 -5.97 15.06
C ASN A 88 -6.82 -7.30 14.47
N ARG A 89 -6.33 -8.38 15.03
CA ARG A 89 -6.63 -9.75 14.58
C ARG A 89 -8.09 -10.10 14.80
N GLU A 90 -8.67 -9.70 15.94
CA GLU A 90 -10.08 -9.94 16.23
C GLU A 90 -11.00 -9.21 15.25
N ALA A 91 -10.77 -7.93 15.01
CA ALA A 91 -11.51 -7.16 14.00
C ALA A 91 -11.37 -7.78 12.59
N SER A 92 -10.19 -8.29 12.24
CA SER A 92 -9.95 -8.96 10.96
C SER A 92 -10.72 -10.29 10.86
N ILE A 93 -10.81 -11.06 11.94
CA ILE A 93 -11.61 -12.28 12.01
C ILE A 93 -13.10 -11.97 11.89
N ASN A 94 -13.59 -10.97 12.60
CA ASN A 94 -14.98 -10.54 12.55
C ASN A 94 -15.32 -10.07 11.14
N LYS A 95 -14.48 -9.26 10.53
CA LYS A 95 -14.64 -8.83 9.13
C LYS A 95 -14.73 -10.00 8.16
N SER A 96 -13.89 -11.02 8.33
CA SER A 96 -13.89 -12.18 7.43
C SER A 96 -15.16 -13.03 7.53
N LYS A 97 -15.94 -12.92 8.61
CA LYS A 97 -17.22 -13.63 8.80
C LYS A 97 -18.41 -12.90 8.17
N GLU A 98 -18.34 -11.59 8.00
CA GLU A 98 -19.49 -10.75 7.63
C GLU A 98 -20.16 -11.16 6.33
N ASN A 99 -19.38 -11.61 5.32
CA ASN A 99 -19.91 -11.97 4.02
C ASN A 99 -20.50 -13.40 3.95
N GLY A 100 -20.39 -14.20 5.00
CA GLY A 100 -20.92 -15.56 5.11
C GLY A 100 -20.28 -16.63 4.21
N ARG A 101 -19.30 -16.25 3.37
CA ARG A 101 -18.62 -17.18 2.43
C ARG A 101 -17.33 -17.75 3.00
N ARG A 102 -16.73 -17.12 4.00
CA ARG A 102 -15.48 -17.57 4.59
C ARG A 102 -15.73 -18.44 5.80
N ASN A 103 -15.39 -19.72 5.70
CA ASN A 103 -15.40 -20.62 6.84
C ASN A 103 -14.27 -20.25 7.80
N VAL A 104 -14.60 -19.44 8.79
CA VAL A 104 -13.66 -19.16 9.87
C VAL A 104 -13.64 -20.37 10.77
N TYR A 105 -12.50 -21.03 10.85
CA TYR A 105 -12.32 -22.20 11.71
C TYR A 105 -12.76 -21.88 13.13
N SER A 106 -13.71 -22.66 13.62
CA SER A 106 -14.35 -22.46 14.94
C SER A 106 -13.42 -22.76 16.11
N SER A 107 -12.22 -23.29 15.84
CA SER A 107 -11.26 -23.62 16.90
C SER A 107 -10.57 -22.35 17.44
N PRO A 108 -10.64 -22.09 18.74
CA PRO A 108 -9.90 -20.99 19.38
C PRO A 108 -8.41 -20.99 19.04
N ASP A 109 -7.82 -22.17 18.83
CA ASP A 109 -6.41 -22.34 18.48
C ASP A 109 -6.01 -21.84 17.11
N VAL A 110 -6.96 -21.49 16.25
CA VAL A 110 -6.70 -20.99 14.89
C VAL A 110 -6.84 -19.45 14.78
N HIS A 111 -7.59 -18.85 15.69
CA HIS A 111 -7.84 -17.39 15.67
C HIS A 111 -6.54 -16.57 15.75
N TRP A 112 -5.58 -16.97 16.58
CA TRP A 112 -4.28 -16.30 16.72
C TRP A 112 -3.39 -16.40 15.46
N ARG A 113 -3.74 -17.26 14.51
CA ARG A 113 -2.97 -17.49 13.28
C ARG A 113 -3.33 -16.56 12.13
N TYR A 114 -4.43 -15.83 12.21
CA TYR A 114 -4.74 -14.85 11.17
C TYR A 114 -3.70 -13.74 11.15
N GLY A 115 -3.27 -13.41 9.94
CA GLY A 115 -2.32 -12.35 9.63
C GLY A 115 -2.77 -11.57 8.41
N THR A 116 -1.81 -10.92 7.79
CA THR A 116 -2.04 -10.06 6.63
C THR A 116 -0.83 -10.08 5.70
N ASN A 117 -0.99 -9.57 4.48
CA ASN A 117 0.10 -9.27 3.57
C ASN A 117 0.88 -8.01 4.03
N PRO A 118 2.05 -7.69 3.43
CA PRO A 118 2.92 -6.60 3.88
C PRO A 118 2.25 -5.24 4.00
N CYS A 119 1.36 -4.89 3.07
CA CYS A 119 0.61 -3.62 3.09
C CYS A 119 -0.69 -3.68 3.90
N SER A 120 -1.00 -4.82 4.50
CA SER A 120 -2.13 -5.02 5.44
C SER A 120 -3.54 -4.89 4.85
N GLU A 121 -3.73 -4.93 3.53
CA GLU A 121 -5.07 -4.88 2.92
C GLU A 121 -5.77 -6.24 2.87
N ILE A 122 -5.05 -7.37 2.93
CA ILE A 122 -5.61 -8.71 2.78
C ILE A 122 -5.60 -9.47 4.10
N ILE A 123 -6.73 -10.03 4.49
CA ILE A 123 -6.84 -10.91 5.66
C ILE A 123 -6.44 -12.33 5.23
N LEU A 124 -5.34 -12.84 5.76
CA LEU A 124 -4.78 -14.15 5.42
C LEU A 124 -4.79 -15.10 6.61
N ARG A 125 -5.08 -16.36 6.35
CA ARG A 125 -4.70 -17.46 7.24
C ARG A 125 -3.28 -17.94 6.90
N PRO A 126 -2.62 -18.75 7.74
CA PRO A 126 -1.29 -19.26 7.44
C PRO A 126 -1.22 -19.99 6.08
N TYR A 127 -0.12 -19.84 5.37
CA TYR A 127 0.14 -20.53 4.10
C TYR A 127 -0.91 -20.23 3.04
N GLN A 128 -1.17 -18.95 2.76
CA GLN A 128 -2.20 -18.53 1.83
C GLN A 128 -1.74 -17.39 0.94
N PHE A 129 -2.25 -17.36 -0.28
CA PHE A 129 -2.07 -16.30 -1.26
C PHE A 129 -3.37 -15.55 -1.50
N CYS A 130 -3.24 -14.34 -2.05
CA CYS A 130 -4.34 -13.55 -2.59
C CYS A 130 -3.99 -13.09 -4.00
N ASN A 131 -5.00 -13.02 -4.87
CA ASN A 131 -4.88 -12.57 -6.25
C ASN A 131 -5.34 -11.12 -6.33
N LEU A 132 -4.36 -10.21 -6.47
CA LEU A 132 -4.61 -8.77 -6.51
C LEU A 132 -4.87 -8.29 -7.94
N THR A 133 -5.92 -7.49 -8.09
CA THR A 133 -6.20 -6.69 -9.28
C THR A 133 -6.55 -5.28 -8.87
N GLU A 134 -6.45 -4.32 -9.79
CA GLU A 134 -6.62 -2.92 -9.45
C GLU A 134 -7.49 -2.18 -10.47
N VAL A 135 -8.55 -1.55 -9.97
CA VAL A 135 -9.47 -0.71 -10.71
C VAL A 135 -8.98 0.73 -10.64
N VAL A 136 -8.59 1.30 -11.76
CA VAL A 136 -8.16 2.70 -11.85
C VAL A 136 -9.38 3.59 -12.06
N VAL A 137 -9.77 4.30 -11.02
CA VAL A 137 -10.85 5.29 -11.06
C VAL A 137 -10.30 6.61 -11.59
N ARG A 138 -10.93 7.14 -12.63
CA ARG A 138 -10.57 8.44 -13.23
C ARG A 138 -11.52 9.54 -12.77
N ALA A 139 -11.06 10.77 -12.78
CA ALA A 139 -11.84 11.94 -12.36
C ALA A 139 -13.19 12.09 -13.09
N THR A 140 -13.29 11.57 -14.31
CA THR A 140 -14.48 11.67 -15.18
C THR A 140 -15.33 10.41 -15.19
N ASP A 141 -14.91 9.33 -14.50
CA ASP A 141 -15.66 8.08 -14.51
C ASP A 141 -17.04 8.26 -13.84
N THR A 142 -18.03 7.72 -14.51
CA THR A 142 -19.38 7.53 -13.97
C THR A 142 -19.45 6.25 -13.12
N PHE A 143 -20.58 6.01 -12.45
CA PHE A 143 -20.81 4.75 -11.75
C PHE A 143 -20.67 3.53 -12.70
N ASP A 144 -21.23 3.61 -13.89
CA ASP A 144 -21.22 2.51 -14.86
C ASP A 144 -19.79 2.26 -15.37
N ASP A 145 -18.99 3.30 -15.59
CA ASP A 145 -17.58 3.15 -15.95
C ASP A 145 -16.80 2.41 -14.87
N ILE A 146 -16.98 2.79 -13.61
CA ILE A 146 -16.34 2.13 -12.47
C ILE A 146 -16.83 0.67 -12.35
N ALA A 147 -18.14 0.43 -12.46
CA ALA A 147 -18.72 -0.91 -12.39
C ALA A 147 -18.14 -1.84 -13.48
N ASN A 148 -18.04 -1.36 -14.71
CA ASN A 148 -17.44 -2.12 -15.82
C ASN A 148 -15.95 -2.47 -15.55
N LYS A 149 -15.19 -1.54 -14.97
CA LYS A 149 -13.81 -1.80 -14.55
C LYS A 149 -13.74 -2.81 -13.41
N VAL A 150 -14.68 -2.77 -12.46
CA VAL A 150 -14.79 -3.77 -11.37
C VAL A 150 -15.07 -5.15 -11.95
N VAL A 151 -15.97 -5.28 -12.92
CA VAL A 151 -16.24 -6.54 -13.64
C VAL A 151 -14.94 -7.08 -14.26
N ALA A 152 -14.24 -6.26 -15.06
CA ALA A 152 -13.02 -6.69 -15.73
C ALA A 152 -11.92 -7.13 -14.74
N ALA A 153 -11.71 -6.35 -13.68
CA ALA A 153 -10.73 -6.67 -12.63
C ALA A 153 -11.09 -7.96 -11.87
N THR A 154 -12.38 -8.17 -11.62
CA THR A 154 -12.85 -9.39 -10.93
C THR A 154 -12.71 -10.64 -11.81
N ILE A 155 -13.00 -10.53 -13.10
CA ILE A 155 -12.77 -11.62 -14.07
C ILE A 155 -11.28 -12.00 -14.07
N LEU A 156 -10.40 -11.00 -14.21
CA LEU A 156 -8.95 -11.23 -14.24
C LEU A 156 -8.46 -11.89 -12.94
N GLY A 157 -8.90 -11.40 -11.78
CA GLY A 157 -8.54 -11.96 -10.48
C GLY A 157 -9.05 -13.40 -10.32
N THR A 158 -10.27 -13.70 -10.77
CA THR A 158 -10.83 -15.04 -10.71
C THR A 158 -10.05 -16.02 -11.59
N ILE A 159 -9.66 -15.62 -12.81
CA ILE A 159 -8.78 -16.41 -13.68
C ILE A 159 -7.41 -16.62 -12.99
N GLN A 160 -6.81 -15.57 -12.43
CA GLN A 160 -5.54 -15.67 -11.71
C GLN A 160 -5.62 -16.67 -10.55
N SER A 161 -6.76 -16.76 -9.86
CA SER A 161 -6.96 -17.69 -8.75
C SER A 161 -6.90 -19.17 -9.15
N THR A 162 -6.92 -19.49 -10.45
CA THR A 162 -6.75 -20.86 -10.96
C THR A 162 -5.29 -21.33 -10.93
N TYR A 163 -4.33 -20.42 -10.78
CA TYR A 163 -2.91 -20.75 -10.68
C TYR A 163 -2.58 -21.27 -9.28
N THR A 164 -2.71 -22.58 -9.06
CA THR A 164 -2.54 -23.23 -7.76
C THR A 164 -1.38 -24.23 -7.71
N LYS A 165 -0.63 -24.36 -8.80
CA LYS A 165 0.54 -25.24 -8.84
C LYS A 165 1.77 -24.54 -8.28
N PHE A 166 2.17 -24.90 -7.06
CA PHE A 166 3.32 -24.34 -6.37
C PHE A 166 4.41 -25.41 -6.14
N PRO A 167 5.26 -25.73 -7.14
CA PRO A 167 6.15 -26.89 -7.10
C PRO A 167 7.21 -26.81 -5.98
N TYR A 168 7.56 -25.61 -5.51
CA TYR A 168 8.56 -25.39 -4.48
C TYR A 168 7.99 -25.19 -3.07
N LEU A 169 6.66 -25.19 -2.94
CA LEU A 169 5.99 -24.98 -1.67
C LEU A 169 5.31 -26.25 -1.15
N ARG A 170 5.08 -26.30 0.17
CA ARG A 170 4.36 -27.41 0.78
C ARG A 170 2.91 -27.44 0.28
N LYS A 171 2.32 -28.62 0.15
CA LYS A 171 0.94 -28.84 -0.35
C LYS A 171 -0.15 -28.04 0.42
N VAL A 172 0.14 -27.63 1.66
CA VAL A 172 -0.80 -26.79 2.42
C VAL A 172 -1.06 -25.43 1.75
N TRP A 173 -0.09 -24.85 1.05
CA TRP A 173 -0.27 -23.62 0.29
C TRP A 173 -1.27 -23.81 -0.85
N GLN A 174 -1.12 -24.88 -1.61
CA GLN A 174 -2.05 -25.22 -2.69
C GLN A 174 -3.47 -25.43 -2.13
N ARG A 175 -3.62 -26.30 -1.13
CA ARG A 175 -4.91 -26.60 -0.51
C ARG A 175 -5.62 -25.35 -0.02
N ASN A 176 -4.92 -24.50 0.75
CA ASN A 176 -5.50 -23.28 1.32
C ASN A 176 -5.91 -22.27 0.25
N THR A 177 -5.15 -22.19 -0.85
CA THR A 177 -5.47 -21.34 -1.99
C THR A 177 -6.68 -21.86 -2.76
N GLU A 178 -6.77 -23.18 -2.99
CA GLU A 178 -7.89 -23.82 -3.69
C GLU A 178 -9.20 -23.76 -2.89
N GLU A 179 -9.13 -23.83 -1.56
CA GLU A 179 -10.31 -23.73 -0.69
C GLU A 179 -10.95 -22.34 -0.70
N GLU A 180 -10.14 -21.29 -0.62
CA GLU A 180 -10.67 -19.92 -0.43
C GLU A 180 -10.61 -19.04 -1.69
N ARG A 181 -9.74 -19.34 -2.66
CA ARG A 181 -9.61 -18.57 -3.92
C ARG A 181 -9.61 -17.06 -3.72
N LEU A 182 -8.90 -16.55 -2.70
CA LEU A 182 -8.97 -15.13 -2.30
C LEU A 182 -8.62 -14.20 -3.45
N LEU A 183 -9.46 -13.20 -3.65
CA LEU A 183 -9.20 -12.06 -4.53
C LEU A 183 -8.92 -10.81 -3.69
N GLY A 184 -8.26 -9.85 -4.32
CA GLY A 184 -8.08 -8.50 -3.80
C GLY A 184 -8.36 -7.49 -4.91
N VAL A 185 -9.63 -7.35 -5.30
CA VAL A 185 -10.07 -6.32 -6.24
C VAL A 185 -10.00 -4.98 -5.51
N SER A 186 -9.01 -4.19 -5.88
CA SER A 186 -8.69 -2.91 -5.25
C SER A 186 -9.19 -1.73 -6.08
N LEU A 187 -9.49 -0.63 -5.43
CA LEU A 187 -9.78 0.66 -6.04
C LEU A 187 -8.58 1.60 -5.84
N THR A 188 -8.13 2.28 -6.91
CA THR A 188 -7.15 3.37 -6.85
C THR A 188 -7.67 4.59 -7.59
N GLY A 189 -7.17 5.80 -7.27
CA GLY A 189 -7.74 7.03 -7.81
C GLY A 189 -9.05 7.47 -7.10
N ILE A 190 -9.31 6.95 -5.93
CA ILE A 190 -10.50 7.28 -5.12
C ILE A 190 -10.63 8.79 -4.95
N MET A 191 -9.56 9.45 -4.59
CA MET A 191 -9.53 10.89 -4.29
C MET A 191 -9.51 11.78 -5.55
N ASP A 192 -9.34 11.20 -6.74
CA ASP A 192 -9.46 11.92 -8.01
C ASP A 192 -10.93 12.09 -8.45
N ASN A 193 -11.85 11.25 -7.96
CA ASN A 193 -13.24 11.20 -8.42
C ASN A 193 -14.22 11.62 -7.32
N LYS A 194 -15.06 12.61 -7.60
CA LYS A 194 -16.02 13.14 -6.63
C LYS A 194 -17.07 12.13 -6.15
N LEU A 195 -17.43 11.15 -6.99
CA LEU A 195 -18.40 10.11 -6.62
C LEU A 195 -17.82 9.17 -5.55
N MET A 196 -16.49 9.02 -5.50
CA MET A 196 -15.80 8.10 -4.60
C MET A 196 -15.35 8.74 -3.29
N THR A 197 -15.60 10.03 -3.09
CA THR A 197 -15.20 10.76 -1.88
C THR A 197 -16.39 11.00 -0.94
N SER A 198 -16.11 11.40 0.29
CA SER A 198 -17.13 11.79 1.31
C SER A 198 -18.03 12.95 0.88
N LYS A 199 -17.70 13.64 -0.22
CA LYS A 199 -18.55 14.68 -0.83
C LYS A 199 -19.80 14.11 -1.50
N ASN A 200 -19.82 12.81 -1.80
CA ASN A 200 -20.98 12.09 -2.32
C ASN A 200 -21.85 11.57 -1.16
N LYS A 201 -23.08 12.06 -1.04
CA LYS A 201 -24.04 11.64 0.01
C LYS A 201 -24.46 10.16 -0.13
N ASP A 202 -24.42 9.63 -1.34
CA ASP A 202 -24.82 8.26 -1.66
C ASP A 202 -23.63 7.28 -1.70
N LEU A 203 -22.44 7.70 -1.23
CA LEU A 203 -21.21 6.92 -1.31
C LEU A 203 -21.37 5.51 -0.72
N ASN A 204 -21.98 5.38 0.45
CA ASN A 204 -22.15 4.09 1.10
C ASN A 204 -22.91 3.11 0.22
N GLN A 205 -24.07 3.53 -0.30
CA GLN A 205 -24.91 2.71 -1.17
C GLN A 205 -24.21 2.39 -2.50
N MET A 206 -23.47 3.35 -3.03
CA MET A 206 -22.69 3.17 -4.26
C MET A 206 -21.59 2.12 -4.07
N LEU A 207 -20.84 2.19 -2.98
CA LEU A 207 -19.79 1.21 -2.64
C LEU A 207 -20.37 -0.20 -2.45
N GLU A 208 -21.52 -0.32 -1.78
CA GLU A 208 -22.23 -1.61 -1.62
C GLU A 208 -22.66 -2.20 -2.96
N LYS A 209 -23.17 -1.37 -3.87
CA LYS A 209 -23.53 -1.81 -5.23
C LYS A 209 -22.30 -2.27 -6.01
N LEU A 210 -21.20 -1.53 -5.97
CA LEU A 210 -19.94 -1.93 -6.62
C LEU A 210 -19.39 -3.24 -6.04
N ARG A 211 -19.44 -3.41 -4.71
CA ARG A 211 -19.07 -4.67 -4.06
C ARG A 211 -19.94 -5.82 -4.55
N GLN A 212 -21.24 -5.61 -4.66
CA GLN A 212 -22.16 -6.65 -5.17
C GLN A 212 -21.84 -7.01 -6.61
N VAL A 213 -21.51 -6.04 -7.48
CA VAL A 213 -21.04 -6.31 -8.85
C VAL A 213 -19.82 -7.23 -8.83
N ALA A 214 -18.84 -6.99 -7.96
CA ALA A 214 -17.67 -7.86 -7.84
C ALA A 214 -18.04 -9.28 -7.36
N VAL A 215 -18.94 -9.40 -6.39
CA VAL A 215 -19.40 -10.68 -5.85
C VAL A 215 -20.14 -11.50 -6.92
N ASP A 216 -21.07 -10.88 -7.65
CA ASP A 216 -21.84 -11.54 -8.69
C ASP A 216 -20.93 -11.97 -9.85
N THR A 217 -20.04 -11.10 -10.30
CA THR A 217 -19.05 -11.41 -11.35
C THR A 217 -18.14 -12.59 -10.96
N ASN A 218 -17.66 -12.62 -9.71
CA ASN A 218 -16.85 -13.74 -9.25
C ASN A 218 -17.64 -15.04 -9.21
N LYS A 219 -18.90 -15.00 -8.79
CA LYS A 219 -19.79 -16.15 -8.76
C LYS A 219 -19.97 -16.76 -10.16
N ASP A 220 -20.33 -15.91 -11.14
CA ASP A 220 -20.56 -16.34 -12.52
C ASP A 220 -19.28 -16.92 -13.15
N MET A 221 -18.15 -16.27 -12.93
CA MET A 221 -16.86 -16.73 -13.43
C MET A 221 -16.39 -18.02 -12.74
N ALA A 222 -16.60 -18.16 -11.43
CA ALA A 222 -16.26 -19.38 -10.70
C ALA A 222 -17.07 -20.58 -11.19
N GLU A 223 -18.37 -20.37 -11.45
CA GLU A 223 -19.25 -21.39 -12.04
C GLU A 223 -18.75 -21.80 -13.44
N ALA A 224 -18.46 -20.82 -14.31
CA ALA A 224 -17.94 -21.08 -15.65
C ALA A 224 -16.59 -21.84 -15.66
N LEU A 225 -15.73 -21.60 -14.66
CA LEU A 225 -14.43 -22.24 -14.51
C LEU A 225 -14.49 -23.56 -13.71
N GLY A 226 -15.64 -23.91 -13.12
CA GLY A 226 -15.79 -25.08 -12.27
C GLY A 226 -14.96 -25.05 -10.99
N ILE A 227 -14.78 -23.87 -10.40
CA ILE A 227 -14.00 -23.65 -9.15
C ILE A 227 -14.92 -23.09 -8.04
N PRO A 228 -14.53 -23.23 -6.77
CA PRO A 228 -15.25 -22.57 -5.68
C PRO A 228 -15.29 -21.04 -5.84
N VAL A 229 -16.38 -20.39 -5.43
CA VAL A 229 -16.45 -18.93 -5.30
C VAL A 229 -15.43 -18.45 -4.29
N SER A 230 -14.88 -17.25 -4.54
CA SER A 230 -13.88 -16.65 -3.65
C SER A 230 -14.46 -16.33 -2.28
N ALA A 231 -13.77 -16.71 -1.23
CA ALA A 231 -14.19 -16.48 0.15
C ALA A 231 -14.19 -15.00 0.54
N ALA A 232 -13.32 -14.20 -0.09
CA ALA A 232 -13.32 -12.73 0.00
C ALA A 232 -12.75 -12.14 -1.30
N ILE A 233 -13.24 -10.95 -1.71
CA ILE A 233 -13.02 -10.42 -3.06
C ILE A 233 -12.44 -9.00 -3.03
N THR A 234 -12.96 -8.09 -2.22
CA THR A 234 -12.68 -6.66 -2.34
C THR A 234 -11.78 -6.12 -1.25
N CYS A 235 -10.90 -5.18 -1.61
CA CYS A 235 -9.98 -4.49 -0.71
C CYS A 235 -9.66 -3.07 -1.23
N VAL A 236 -8.86 -2.32 -0.51
CA VAL A 236 -8.16 -1.13 -1.04
C VAL A 236 -6.68 -1.27 -0.71
N LYS A 237 -5.87 -1.42 -1.76
CA LYS A 237 -4.41 -1.44 -1.70
C LYS A 237 -3.85 -0.01 -1.67
N PRO A 238 -2.68 0.24 -1.04
CA PRO A 238 -2.03 1.57 -1.10
C PRO A 238 -1.66 2.02 -2.51
N SER A 239 -1.36 1.07 -3.42
CA SER A 239 -1.09 1.35 -4.85
C SER A 239 0.07 2.31 -5.11
N GLY A 240 1.19 2.16 -4.39
CA GLY A 240 2.32 3.08 -4.53
C GLY A 240 2.99 3.10 -5.91
N THR A 241 2.97 1.98 -6.65
CA THR A 241 3.62 1.86 -7.97
C THR A 241 2.62 2.00 -9.11
N VAL A 242 1.51 1.24 -9.08
CA VAL A 242 0.53 1.24 -10.18
C VAL A 242 -0.12 2.60 -10.32
N SER A 243 -0.48 3.27 -9.21
CA SER A 243 -1.05 4.62 -9.26
C SER A 243 -0.14 5.62 -9.96
N GLN A 244 1.17 5.52 -9.79
CA GLN A 244 2.14 6.38 -10.48
C GLN A 244 2.21 6.06 -11.98
N LEU A 245 2.24 4.77 -12.33
CA LEU A 245 2.25 4.32 -13.73
C LEU A 245 1.05 4.86 -14.51
N VAL A 246 -0.11 4.92 -13.87
CA VAL A 246 -1.37 5.32 -14.51
C VAL A 246 -1.78 6.77 -14.19
N ASP A 247 -0.95 7.54 -13.51
CA ASP A 247 -1.24 8.89 -13.03
C ASP A 247 -2.61 8.99 -12.33
N SER A 248 -2.70 8.38 -11.16
CA SER A 248 -3.88 8.45 -10.29
C SER A 248 -3.48 8.71 -8.84
N ALA A 249 -4.45 9.13 -8.01
CA ALA A 249 -4.27 9.13 -6.56
C ALA A 249 -4.04 7.70 -6.05
N SER A 250 -3.17 7.52 -5.06
CA SER A 250 -2.74 6.20 -4.57
C SER A 250 -3.80 5.58 -3.64
N GLY A 251 -4.54 4.58 -4.14
CA GLY A 251 -5.56 3.90 -3.34
C GLY A 251 -6.58 4.87 -2.76
N ILE A 252 -6.66 4.92 -1.43
CA ILE A 252 -7.54 5.80 -0.66
C ILE A 252 -6.88 7.13 -0.26
N HIS A 253 -5.59 7.31 -0.57
CA HIS A 253 -4.84 8.51 -0.19
C HIS A 253 -5.18 9.70 -1.09
N PRO A 254 -5.13 10.94 -0.57
CA PRO A 254 -5.25 12.15 -1.39
C PRO A 254 -4.03 12.33 -2.31
N ARG A 255 -4.15 13.18 -3.32
CA ARG A 255 -2.98 13.70 -4.05
C ARG A 255 -2.13 14.56 -3.12
N HIS A 256 -0.81 14.61 -3.37
CA HIS A 256 0.11 15.39 -2.55
C HIS A 256 -0.31 16.87 -2.49
N SER A 257 -0.44 17.52 -3.65
CA SER A 257 -0.92 18.89 -3.79
C SER A 257 -1.50 19.10 -5.20
N PRO A 258 -2.06 20.29 -5.53
CA PRO A 258 -2.59 20.57 -6.87
C PRO A 258 -1.54 20.49 -7.98
N TYR A 259 -0.30 20.90 -7.68
CA TYR A 259 0.86 20.79 -8.57
C TYR A 259 2.07 20.39 -7.74
N TYR A 260 2.79 19.37 -8.18
CA TYR A 260 3.95 18.86 -7.45
C TYR A 260 4.97 18.22 -8.38
N ILE A 261 6.19 18.12 -7.88
CA ILE A 261 7.24 17.30 -8.48
C ILE A 261 7.21 15.92 -7.84
N ARG A 262 7.15 14.90 -8.68
CA ARG A 262 7.41 13.52 -8.27
C ARG A 262 8.83 13.16 -8.66
N ARG A 263 9.67 12.78 -7.69
CA ARG A 263 11.03 12.32 -7.96
C ARG A 263 11.11 10.81 -7.91
N VAL A 264 11.82 10.25 -8.86
CA VAL A 264 12.09 8.82 -8.97
C VAL A 264 13.59 8.63 -9.06
N ARG A 265 14.11 7.72 -8.26
CA ARG A 265 15.53 7.36 -8.24
C ARG A 265 15.76 6.14 -9.10
N GLY A 266 16.90 6.12 -9.82
CA GLY A 266 17.35 5.00 -10.64
C GLY A 266 18.85 4.79 -10.48
N ASP A 267 19.31 3.53 -10.48
CA ASP A 267 20.74 3.22 -10.50
C ASP A 267 21.34 3.70 -11.82
N LEU A 268 22.47 4.41 -11.79
CA LEU A 268 23.15 4.94 -12.96
C LEU A 268 23.59 3.86 -13.96
N ASN A 269 23.73 2.61 -13.51
CA ASN A 269 24.09 1.49 -14.36
C ASN A 269 22.86 0.77 -14.97
N ASP A 270 21.65 1.06 -14.45
CA ASP A 270 20.42 0.48 -14.95
C ASP A 270 20.18 0.92 -16.41
N PRO A 271 19.90 -0.03 -17.32
CA PRO A 271 19.55 0.24 -18.71
C PRO A 271 18.43 1.26 -18.87
N MET A 272 17.37 1.16 -18.05
CA MET A 272 16.24 2.11 -18.07
C MET A 272 16.70 3.52 -17.69
N THR A 273 17.53 3.66 -16.66
CA THR A 273 18.07 4.94 -16.21
C THR A 273 18.88 5.62 -17.34
N LYS A 274 19.77 4.87 -17.98
CA LYS A 274 20.57 5.35 -19.13
C LYS A 274 19.67 5.81 -20.29
N PHE A 275 18.70 4.98 -20.64
CA PHE A 275 17.73 5.31 -21.68
C PHE A 275 16.92 6.59 -21.35
N MET A 276 16.47 6.74 -20.11
CA MET A 276 15.72 7.93 -19.68
C MET A 276 16.55 9.20 -19.74
N VAL A 277 17.83 9.14 -19.34
CA VAL A 277 18.78 10.26 -19.45
C VAL A 277 18.97 10.66 -20.91
N GLU A 278 19.24 9.69 -21.79
CA GLU A 278 19.42 9.94 -23.23
C GLU A 278 18.16 10.43 -23.94
N SER A 279 16.99 10.01 -23.43
CA SER A 279 15.69 10.52 -23.89
C SER A 279 15.38 11.95 -23.44
N GLY A 280 16.26 12.59 -22.68
CA GLY A 280 16.15 13.97 -22.25
C GLY A 280 15.17 14.22 -21.12
N ILE A 281 14.86 13.19 -20.30
CA ILE A 281 14.07 13.39 -19.06
C ILE A 281 14.93 14.16 -18.07
N PRO A 282 14.43 15.23 -17.44
CA PRO A 282 15.18 16.01 -16.44
C PRO A 282 15.69 15.12 -15.31
N CYS A 283 16.98 15.14 -15.12
CA CYS A 283 17.69 14.29 -14.18
C CYS A 283 18.82 15.04 -13.51
N GLU A 284 19.09 14.74 -12.24
CA GLU A 284 20.23 15.19 -11.46
C GLU A 284 20.83 14.01 -10.69
N LEU A 285 22.02 14.20 -10.12
CA LEU A 285 22.63 13.17 -9.28
C LEU A 285 22.02 13.26 -7.88
N ASP A 286 21.84 12.10 -7.23
CA ASP A 286 21.36 12.03 -5.85
C ASP A 286 22.35 12.69 -4.89
N VAL A 287 21.84 13.54 -3.99
CA VAL A 287 22.69 14.29 -3.06
C VAL A 287 23.38 13.41 -2.01
N PHE A 288 22.82 12.25 -1.72
CA PHE A 288 23.35 11.30 -0.74
C PHE A 288 24.23 10.24 -1.39
N ASN A 289 23.95 9.87 -2.65
CA ASN A 289 24.69 8.86 -3.39
C ASN A 289 24.96 9.26 -4.86
N PRO A 290 25.73 10.34 -5.10
CA PRO A 290 25.91 10.91 -6.44
C PRO A 290 26.68 10.01 -7.42
N THR A 291 27.38 8.99 -6.93
CA THR A 291 28.16 8.08 -7.77
C THR A 291 27.37 6.90 -8.32
N LYS A 292 26.17 6.62 -7.75
CA LYS A 292 25.37 5.45 -8.10
C LYS A 292 23.96 5.77 -8.53
N THR A 293 23.40 6.92 -8.11
CA THR A 293 21.97 7.18 -8.21
C THR A 293 21.66 8.46 -8.98
N ALA A 294 20.78 8.35 -9.97
CA ALA A 294 20.14 9.45 -10.67
C ALA A 294 18.78 9.74 -10.07
N VAL A 295 18.38 11.01 -10.04
CA VAL A 295 17.06 11.47 -9.57
C VAL A 295 16.32 12.14 -10.72
N PHE A 296 15.26 11.52 -11.20
CA PHE A 296 14.39 12.07 -12.23
C PHE A 296 13.25 12.86 -11.60
N SER A 297 12.95 14.02 -12.17
CA SER A 297 11.91 14.94 -11.68
C SER A 297 10.76 15.02 -12.68
N PHE A 298 9.57 14.56 -12.26
CA PHE A 298 8.36 14.58 -13.06
C PHE A 298 7.37 15.62 -12.51
N PRO A 299 7.02 16.66 -13.29
CA PRO A 299 5.98 17.59 -12.90
C PRO A 299 4.59 16.94 -13.07
N ILE A 300 3.82 16.93 -11.99
CA ILE A 300 2.48 16.33 -11.94
C ILE A 300 1.44 17.41 -11.63
N ALA A 301 0.26 17.31 -12.25
CA ALA A 301 -0.90 18.14 -11.92
C ALA A 301 -2.07 17.24 -11.50
N ALA A 302 -2.62 17.47 -10.32
CA ALA A 302 -3.82 16.75 -9.88
C ALA A 302 -5.02 17.10 -10.80
N PRO A 303 -5.92 16.14 -11.08
CA PRO A 303 -7.14 16.40 -11.79
C PRO A 303 -7.99 17.48 -11.13
N LYS A 304 -8.73 18.25 -11.92
CA LYS A 304 -9.59 19.31 -11.36
C LYS A 304 -10.64 18.74 -10.41
N GLY A 305 -10.57 19.16 -9.15
CA GLY A 305 -11.47 18.76 -8.09
C GLY A 305 -11.08 17.48 -7.36
N ALA A 306 -9.89 16.94 -7.65
CA ALA A 306 -9.26 15.94 -6.81
C ALA A 306 -9.07 16.46 -5.38
N VAL A 307 -9.07 15.55 -4.43
CA VAL A 307 -8.78 15.85 -3.02
C VAL A 307 -7.26 15.81 -2.83
N VAL A 308 -6.70 16.81 -2.20
CA VAL A 308 -5.27 16.92 -1.89
C VAL A 308 -5.04 16.79 -0.38
N THR A 309 -3.77 16.56 0.01
CA THR A 309 -3.43 16.30 1.42
C THR A 309 -3.89 17.41 2.37
N GLU A 310 -3.81 18.68 1.94
CA GLU A 310 -4.26 19.81 2.76
C GLU A 310 -5.77 19.88 2.98
N ASP A 311 -6.55 19.23 2.10
CA ASP A 311 -8.03 19.21 2.18
C ASP A 311 -8.55 18.29 3.29
N LEU A 312 -7.71 17.43 3.88
CA LEU A 312 -8.13 16.39 4.83
C LEU A 312 -7.39 16.49 6.16
N THR A 313 -8.15 16.42 7.24
CA THR A 313 -7.64 16.13 8.57
C THR A 313 -7.39 14.62 8.74
N ALA A 314 -6.58 14.24 9.74
CA ALA A 314 -6.37 12.83 10.08
C ALA A 314 -7.68 12.10 10.41
N LEU A 315 -8.63 12.78 11.07
CA LEU A 315 -9.96 12.23 11.35
C LEU A 315 -10.81 12.01 10.09
N GLU A 316 -10.74 12.90 9.11
CA GLU A 316 -11.46 12.71 7.84
C GLU A 316 -10.90 11.55 7.03
N GLN A 317 -9.58 11.36 7.06
CA GLN A 317 -8.94 10.17 6.48
C GLN A 317 -9.43 8.89 7.17
N LEU A 318 -9.49 8.85 8.50
CA LEU A 318 -10.00 7.70 9.26
C LEU A 318 -11.49 7.45 9.04
N LYS A 319 -12.31 8.48 8.93
CA LYS A 319 -13.74 8.34 8.59
C LYS A 319 -13.93 7.77 7.20
N THR A 320 -13.12 8.20 6.24
CA THR A 320 -13.09 7.65 4.88
C THR A 320 -12.67 6.17 4.92
N TRP A 321 -11.62 5.84 5.69
CA TRP A 321 -11.19 4.46 5.90
C TRP A 321 -12.34 3.58 6.43
N LEU A 322 -13.07 4.03 7.47
CA LEU A 322 -14.22 3.30 8.02
C LEU A 322 -15.33 3.10 6.98
N THR A 323 -15.61 4.11 6.15
CA THR A 323 -16.61 4.02 5.08
C THR A 323 -16.26 2.90 4.10
N TYR A 324 -15.01 2.86 3.63
CA TYR A 324 -14.55 1.80 2.72
C TYR A 324 -14.48 0.44 3.41
N GLN A 325 -14.07 0.38 4.67
CA GLN A 325 -14.06 -0.84 5.49
C GLN A 325 -15.44 -1.46 5.60
N ARG A 326 -16.48 -0.67 5.79
CA ARG A 326 -17.87 -1.14 6.00
C ARG A 326 -18.57 -1.49 4.70
N HIS A 327 -18.40 -0.67 3.66
CA HIS A 327 -19.27 -0.69 2.48
C HIS A 327 -18.63 -1.31 1.24
N TRP A 328 -17.30 -1.25 1.09
CA TRP A 328 -16.59 -1.84 -0.05
C TRP A 328 -15.83 -3.11 0.31
N CYS A 329 -14.96 -3.07 1.32
CA CYS A 329 -14.01 -4.14 1.59
C CYS A 329 -14.65 -5.37 2.21
N GLU A 330 -14.35 -6.54 1.67
CA GLU A 330 -14.51 -7.83 2.34
C GLU A 330 -13.21 -8.26 3.06
N HIS A 331 -12.09 -7.71 2.61
CA HIS A 331 -10.84 -7.65 3.36
C HIS A 331 -10.73 -6.33 4.12
N LYS A 332 -9.75 -5.49 3.79
CA LYS A 332 -9.51 -4.21 4.47
C LYS A 332 -9.10 -3.12 3.48
N PRO A 333 -9.33 -1.84 3.79
CA PRO A 333 -8.58 -0.78 3.17
C PRO A 333 -7.24 -0.62 3.89
N SER A 334 -6.15 -0.41 3.13
CA SER A 334 -4.86 -0.03 3.69
C SER A 334 -4.68 1.48 3.58
N ILE A 335 -4.28 2.11 4.67
CA ILE A 335 -4.01 3.54 4.75
C ILE A 335 -2.83 3.82 5.69
N THR A 336 -2.04 4.81 5.35
CA THR A 336 -1.17 5.52 6.28
C THR A 336 -1.77 6.91 6.51
N VAL A 337 -2.18 7.17 7.73
CA VAL A 337 -2.80 8.44 8.13
C VAL A 337 -1.71 9.42 8.55
N ASN A 338 -1.62 10.56 7.86
CA ASN A 338 -0.74 11.65 8.26
C ASN A 338 -1.38 12.43 9.41
N VAL A 339 -0.70 12.52 10.56
CA VAL A 339 -1.22 13.12 11.78
C VAL A 339 -0.40 14.35 12.15
N ARG A 340 -1.04 15.52 12.16
CA ARG A 340 -0.41 16.78 12.62
C ARG A 340 -0.19 16.73 14.12
N SER A 341 0.74 17.54 14.62
CA SER A 341 1.15 17.53 16.03
C SER A 341 0.00 17.80 17.02
N ASP A 342 -1.01 18.56 16.63
CA ASP A 342 -2.19 18.90 17.41
C ASP A 342 -3.35 17.86 17.30
N GLU A 343 -3.30 16.97 16.31
CA GLU A 343 -4.35 15.98 16.05
C GLU A 343 -4.19 14.67 16.87
N TRP A 344 -3.01 14.34 17.38
CA TRP A 344 -2.69 13.03 17.98
C TRP A 344 -3.64 12.57 19.06
N VAL A 345 -4.09 13.49 19.92
CA VAL A 345 -4.99 13.14 21.05
C VAL A 345 -6.38 12.77 20.53
N GLU A 346 -6.92 13.55 19.62
CA GLU A 346 -8.24 13.32 19.03
C GLU A 346 -8.25 12.06 18.16
N VAL A 347 -7.22 11.87 17.36
CA VAL A 347 -7.02 10.67 16.53
C VAL A 347 -6.91 9.43 17.41
N GLY A 348 -6.14 9.46 18.50
CA GLY A 348 -6.02 8.34 19.44
C GLY A 348 -7.36 7.98 20.09
N ALA A 349 -8.15 9.00 20.49
CA ALA A 349 -9.48 8.80 21.04
C ALA A 349 -10.44 8.17 20.01
N PHE A 350 -10.39 8.62 18.77
CA PHE A 350 -11.19 8.06 17.67
C PHE A 350 -10.81 6.59 17.38
N VAL A 351 -9.52 6.29 17.28
CA VAL A 351 -9.01 4.92 17.06
C VAL A 351 -9.46 4.01 18.19
N TYR A 352 -9.28 4.41 19.46
CA TYR A 352 -9.71 3.61 20.59
C TYR A 352 -11.20 3.38 20.64
N LYS A 353 -12.02 4.40 20.32
CA LYS A 353 -13.49 4.29 20.27
C LYS A 353 -13.94 3.26 19.22
N ASN A 354 -13.32 3.26 18.06
CA ASN A 354 -13.69 2.39 16.93
C ASN A 354 -12.78 1.15 16.81
N PHE A 355 -12.05 0.80 17.89
CA PHE A 355 -11.00 -0.23 17.83
C PHE A 355 -11.52 -1.59 17.34
N ASP A 356 -12.76 -1.94 17.64
CA ASP A 356 -13.36 -3.22 17.27
C ASP A 356 -13.57 -3.36 15.76
N GLU A 357 -13.52 -2.25 14.99
CA GLU A 357 -13.58 -2.22 13.53
C GLU A 357 -12.21 -1.91 12.89
N MET A 358 -11.25 -1.42 13.67
CA MET A 358 -9.90 -1.05 13.19
C MET A 358 -9.04 -2.29 12.95
N SER A 359 -9.25 -2.94 11.81
CA SER A 359 -8.54 -4.17 11.44
C SER A 359 -7.06 -3.96 11.10
N GLY A 360 -6.67 -2.77 10.62
CA GLY A 360 -5.29 -2.42 10.33
C GLY A 360 -5.16 -0.98 9.82
N VAL A 361 -4.36 -0.17 10.52
CA VAL A 361 -4.10 1.24 10.16
C VAL A 361 -2.67 1.58 10.58
N SER A 362 -1.98 2.36 9.76
CA SER A 362 -0.69 2.94 10.06
C SER A 362 -0.81 4.46 10.20
N PHE A 363 0.05 5.04 11.01
CA PHE A 363 0.07 6.47 11.28
C PHE A 363 1.47 7.01 11.05
N LEU A 364 1.58 8.20 10.49
CA LEU A 364 2.85 8.88 10.30
C LEU A 364 2.73 10.32 10.81
N PRO A 365 3.68 10.81 11.62
CA PRO A 365 3.72 12.23 11.95
C PRO A 365 3.82 13.07 10.66
N TYR A 366 2.90 14.03 10.54
CA TYR A 366 2.95 14.98 9.42
C TYR A 366 4.20 15.84 9.56
N ASN A 367 5.04 15.83 8.54
CA ASN A 367 6.28 16.59 8.51
C ASN A 367 6.23 17.59 7.36
N GLU A 368 6.23 18.88 7.69
CA GLU A 368 6.29 19.98 6.72
C GLU A 368 7.71 20.22 6.18
N HIS A 369 8.71 19.53 6.71
CA HIS A 369 10.10 19.73 6.31
C HIS A 369 10.38 19.05 4.96
N THR A 370 10.49 19.87 3.93
CA THR A 370 11.04 19.46 2.64
C THR A 370 12.55 19.34 2.76
N TYR A 371 13.06 18.12 2.60
CA TYR A 371 14.50 17.91 2.42
C TYR A 371 14.86 17.94 0.93
N GLN A 372 16.12 18.19 0.65
CA GLN A 372 16.61 18.26 -0.73
C GLN A 372 16.31 16.95 -1.48
N GLN A 373 15.76 17.08 -2.70
CA GLN A 373 15.31 15.93 -3.51
C GLN A 373 14.27 15.05 -2.83
N ALA A 374 13.38 15.64 -2.01
CA ALA A 374 12.24 14.93 -1.45
C ALA A 374 11.43 14.23 -2.57
N PRO A 375 10.87 13.03 -2.32
CA PRO A 375 10.08 12.27 -3.29
C PRO A 375 8.90 13.04 -3.88
N TYR A 376 8.26 13.85 -3.04
CA TYR A 376 7.21 14.78 -3.43
C TYR A 376 7.59 16.19 -2.99
N GLU A 377 7.36 17.15 -3.85
CA GLU A 377 7.61 18.56 -3.56
C GLU A 377 6.50 19.40 -4.17
N GLU A 378 5.77 20.13 -3.34
CA GLU A 378 4.75 21.04 -3.80
C GLU A 378 5.37 22.19 -4.63
N VAL A 379 4.71 22.55 -5.73
CA VAL A 379 5.09 23.68 -6.57
C VAL A 379 3.85 24.47 -6.97
N ASP A 380 4.05 25.74 -7.30
CA ASP A 380 2.97 26.53 -7.86
C ASP A 380 2.71 26.20 -9.35
N ARG A 381 1.60 26.70 -9.87
CA ARG A 381 1.22 26.49 -11.28
C ARG A 381 2.25 27.04 -12.26
N THR A 382 2.97 28.09 -11.89
CA THR A 382 3.97 28.74 -12.77
C THR A 382 5.19 27.85 -12.89
N GLU A 383 5.67 27.36 -11.77
CA GLU A 383 6.80 26.44 -11.71
C GLU A 383 6.47 25.10 -12.39
N TYR A 384 5.28 24.53 -12.15
CA TYR A 384 4.81 23.34 -12.87
C TYR A 384 4.90 23.54 -14.40
N ARG A 385 4.39 24.69 -14.91
CA ARG A 385 4.45 24.99 -16.35
C ARG A 385 5.87 25.18 -16.85
N ARG A 386 6.75 25.74 -16.03
CA ARG A 386 8.17 25.90 -16.34
C ARG A 386 8.83 24.53 -16.50
N LEU A 387 8.65 23.65 -15.53
CA LEU A 387 9.22 22.30 -15.53
C LEU A 387 8.70 21.46 -16.68
N LEU A 388 7.40 21.55 -16.98
CA LEU A 388 6.77 20.81 -18.09
C LEU A 388 7.42 21.15 -19.45
N ARG A 389 7.97 22.33 -19.63
CA ARG A 389 8.66 22.72 -20.89
C ARG A 389 9.97 22.00 -21.10
N TYR A 390 10.59 21.51 -20.03
CA TYR A 390 11.83 20.73 -20.10
C TYR A 390 11.59 19.25 -20.31
N MET A 391 10.36 18.78 -20.14
CA MET A 391 10.01 17.40 -20.43
C MET A 391 10.01 17.13 -21.93
N PRO A 392 10.52 15.96 -22.38
CA PRO A 392 10.44 15.54 -23.76
C PRO A 392 8.96 15.42 -24.18
N LYS A 393 8.62 15.87 -25.39
CA LYS A 393 7.24 15.79 -25.92
C LYS A 393 6.78 14.36 -26.19
N SER A 394 7.72 13.49 -26.52
CA SER A 394 7.51 12.06 -26.75
C SER A 394 8.81 11.33 -26.51
N ILE A 395 8.70 10.08 -26.09
CA ILE A 395 9.82 9.17 -25.91
C ILE A 395 9.59 7.98 -26.82
N ASP A 396 10.60 7.64 -27.62
CA ASP A 396 10.57 6.43 -28.43
C ASP A 396 11.06 5.24 -27.62
N TRP A 397 10.13 4.56 -26.96
CA TRP A 397 10.41 3.41 -26.10
C TRP A 397 10.98 2.20 -26.85
N SER A 398 10.90 2.17 -28.20
CA SER A 398 11.49 1.08 -28.97
C SER A 398 13.02 1.06 -28.87
N GLY A 399 13.65 2.21 -28.59
CA GLY A 399 15.09 2.34 -28.35
C GLY A 399 15.57 1.68 -27.05
N LEU A 400 14.69 1.40 -26.09
CA LEU A 400 15.08 0.79 -24.80
C LEU A 400 15.83 -0.54 -24.98
N GLN A 401 15.45 -1.36 -25.95
CA GLN A 401 16.09 -2.65 -26.24
C GLN A 401 17.60 -2.55 -26.53
N GLU A 402 18.06 -1.39 -27.00
CA GLU A 402 19.48 -1.18 -27.26
C GLU A 402 20.29 -1.06 -25.99
N PHE A 403 19.65 -0.63 -24.88
CA PHE A 403 20.25 -0.49 -23.56
C PHE A 403 20.15 -1.76 -22.72
N GLU A 404 19.15 -2.62 -22.97
CA GLU A 404 18.91 -3.85 -22.21
C GLU A 404 19.79 -5.05 -22.62
N LYS A 405 20.98 -4.81 -23.17
CA LYS A 405 21.89 -5.87 -23.61
C LYS A 405 22.64 -6.53 -22.45
N GLU A 406 22.92 -5.77 -21.40
CA GLU A 406 23.63 -6.23 -20.21
C GLU A 406 23.01 -5.58 -18.96
N ASP A 407 22.73 -6.36 -17.92
CA ASP A 407 22.28 -5.87 -16.62
C ASP A 407 23.48 -5.76 -15.67
N ASN A 408 23.97 -4.54 -15.48
CA ASN A 408 25.09 -4.21 -14.59
C ASN A 408 24.61 -3.53 -13.30
N THR A 409 23.31 -3.63 -12.95
CA THR A 409 22.76 -3.03 -11.74
C THR A 409 23.30 -3.68 -10.48
N THR A 410 23.83 -2.87 -9.58
CA THR A 410 24.17 -3.28 -8.22
C THR A 410 22.97 -2.94 -7.35
N GLY A 411 22.32 -3.95 -6.77
CA GLY A 411 21.04 -3.82 -6.10
C GLY A 411 20.86 -2.54 -5.29
N SER A 412 19.84 -1.76 -5.64
CA SER A 412 19.41 -0.60 -4.88
C SER A 412 18.55 -1.07 -3.69
N GLN A 413 18.80 -0.51 -2.50
CA GLN A 413 17.99 -0.80 -1.33
C GLN A 413 16.76 0.10 -1.32
N THR A 414 15.59 -0.53 -1.20
CA THR A 414 14.29 0.15 -1.16
C THR A 414 13.68 0.03 0.23
N PHE A 415 13.23 1.14 0.82
CA PHE A 415 12.39 1.07 2.02
C PHE A 415 11.03 0.42 1.70
N ALA A 416 10.55 -0.41 2.60
CA ALA A 416 9.17 -0.86 2.56
C ALA A 416 8.31 0.30 3.08
N CYS A 417 7.70 1.05 2.20
CA CYS A 417 6.77 2.14 2.47
C CYS A 417 7.21 3.14 3.57
N SER A 418 7.61 4.31 3.16
CA SER A 418 7.69 5.48 4.04
C SER A 418 6.53 6.43 3.67
N GLY A 419 5.47 6.44 4.49
CA GLY A 419 4.34 7.35 4.27
C GLY A 419 3.55 7.05 2.99
N ASP A 420 3.13 8.10 2.30
CA ASP A 420 2.27 8.06 1.10
C ASP A 420 2.90 7.39 -0.14
N SER A 421 4.14 6.90 -0.04
CA SER A 421 4.82 6.25 -1.15
C SER A 421 5.66 5.06 -0.69
N CYS A 422 5.55 3.96 -1.44
CA CYS A 422 6.58 2.91 -1.43
C CYS A 422 7.78 3.43 -2.21
N GLU A 423 8.75 4.04 -1.55
CA GLU A 423 9.90 4.62 -2.23
C GLU A 423 11.22 3.94 -1.94
N ILE A 424 12.03 3.96 -2.98
CA ILE A 424 13.42 3.54 -2.95
C ILE A 424 14.23 4.68 -2.35
N VAL A 425 14.81 4.45 -1.19
CA VAL A 425 15.93 5.28 -0.71
C VAL A 425 17.13 4.38 -0.66
N ASP A 426 18.13 4.69 -1.47
CA ASP A 426 19.43 4.03 -1.39
C ASP A 426 20.10 4.49 -0.09
N ILE A 427 20.20 3.60 0.89
CA ILE A 427 21.02 3.83 2.07
C ILE A 427 22.39 3.30 1.69
N GLY A 428 23.22 4.20 1.17
CA GLY A 428 24.61 3.87 0.85
C GLY A 428 25.33 3.26 2.05
N ASN A 429 26.11 2.23 1.80
CA ASN A 429 27.14 1.74 2.71
C ASN A 429 28.20 2.81 2.90
#